data_f95b10d17132b9379de113655c8ce2ef
#
_entry.id   f95b10d17132b9379de113655c8ce2ef
#
_cell.length_a   1.000
_cell.length_b   1.000
_cell.length_c   1.000
_cell.angle_alpha   90.00
_cell.angle_beta   90.00
_cell.angle_gamma   90.00
#
_symmetry.space_group_name_H-M   'P 1'
#
loop_
_entity.id
_entity.type
_entity.pdbx_description
1 polymer ?
#
loop_
_entity_poly.entity_id
_entity_poly.type
_entity_poly.pdbx_seq_one_letter_code
_entity_poly.pdbx_strand_id
1 'polypeptide(L)'
;MTAPLSFADLDSCLTQADTGGALSVEQVRSAINRCITPVRGIERVALRSALGRVLGRALTSPIDVPSHDNSAMDGYALRAADLAADGETRLRIAGAALAGAPLDAPLAAGQAVRIMTGAMPPVGADTIVPQELVRADAGWLIVPPGQRTGQHLRRRGEDLRAGSEALPAGRRLTPADLGLLASLGVAEVPVRRRVRVAFFSTGDELRSIGEPLAPGQVYDSNRYTLW
;
A
#
# COMPACT_ATOMS: atom_id res chain seq x y z
N MET A 1 30.94 3.82 4.31
CA MET A 1 31.35 4.48 3.04
C MET A 1 32.06 3.42 2.22
N THR A 2 31.44 2.88 1.18
CA THR A 2 32.12 2.01 0.20
C THR A 2 32.93 2.92 -0.70
N ALA A 3 34.23 2.62 -0.85
CA ALA A 3 35.12 3.32 -1.76
C ALA A 3 34.51 3.35 -3.18
N PRO A 4 34.67 4.42 -3.94
CA PRO A 4 34.27 4.42 -5.36
C PRO A 4 35.05 3.32 -6.09
N LEU A 5 34.36 2.61 -7.01
CA LEU A 5 35.00 1.67 -7.91
C LEU A 5 36.14 2.40 -8.65
N SER A 6 37.34 1.86 -8.54
CA SER A 6 38.49 2.40 -9.28
C SER A 6 38.41 1.93 -10.75
N PHE A 7 39.07 2.66 -11.67
CA PHE A 7 39.23 2.22 -13.05
C PHE A 7 39.88 0.85 -13.15
N ALA A 8 40.77 0.48 -12.20
CA ALA A 8 41.41 -0.81 -12.11
C ALA A 8 40.40 -1.95 -11.79
N ASP A 9 39.35 -1.66 -11.01
CA ASP A 9 38.30 -2.66 -10.73
C ASP A 9 37.41 -2.94 -11.97
N LEU A 10 37.19 -1.92 -12.81
CA LEU A 10 36.50 -2.09 -14.09
C LEU A 10 37.36 -2.87 -15.10
N ASP A 11 38.65 -2.58 -15.18
CA ASP A 11 39.61 -3.31 -16.04
C ASP A 11 39.67 -4.80 -15.67
N SER A 12 39.72 -5.12 -14.38
CA SER A 12 39.71 -6.53 -13.92
C SER A 12 38.43 -7.28 -14.26
N CYS A 13 37.30 -6.61 -14.35
CA CYS A 13 36.02 -7.20 -14.75
C CYS A 13 35.91 -7.39 -16.29
N LEU A 14 36.62 -6.57 -17.06
CA LEU A 14 36.62 -6.64 -18.53
C LEU A 14 37.74 -7.57 -19.03
N THR A 15 38.90 -7.66 -18.35
CA THR A 15 40.02 -8.48 -18.74
C THR A 15 39.81 -10.00 -18.65
N GLN A 16 38.82 -10.48 -17.90
CA GLN A 16 38.41 -11.90 -17.96
C GLN A 16 37.62 -12.24 -19.21
N ALA A 17 37.34 -11.30 -20.10
CA ALA A 17 36.69 -11.50 -21.40
C ALA A 17 37.67 -11.42 -22.58
N ASP A 18 38.98 -11.57 -22.32
CA ASP A 18 40.05 -11.39 -23.31
C ASP A 18 40.09 -12.53 -24.32
N THR A 19 39.29 -12.44 -25.35
CA THR A 19 39.32 -13.23 -26.54
C THR A 19 39.54 -12.37 -27.79
N GLY A 20 40.29 -11.28 -27.72
CA GLY A 20 40.79 -10.53 -28.89
C GLY A 20 39.73 -10.04 -29.91
N GLY A 21 38.44 -10.11 -29.61
CA GLY A 21 37.33 -9.74 -30.46
C GLY A 21 36.31 -8.82 -29.80
N ALA A 22 35.35 -8.28 -30.57
CA ALA A 22 34.25 -7.49 -30.06
C ALA A 22 33.38 -8.32 -29.10
N LEU A 23 33.08 -7.76 -27.91
CA LEU A 23 32.22 -8.38 -26.91
C LEU A 23 30.76 -8.36 -27.36
N SER A 24 30.03 -9.46 -27.12
CA SER A 24 28.57 -9.46 -27.30
C SER A 24 27.88 -8.61 -26.21
N VAL A 25 26.67 -8.17 -26.51
CA VAL A 25 25.84 -7.40 -25.51
C VAL A 25 25.68 -8.18 -24.22
N GLU A 26 25.46 -9.49 -24.30
CA GLU A 26 25.30 -10.36 -23.12
C GLU A 26 26.57 -10.46 -22.29
N GLN A 27 27.73 -10.52 -22.93
CA GLN A 27 29.03 -10.53 -22.25
C GLN A 27 29.26 -9.21 -21.50
N VAL A 28 28.98 -8.08 -22.15
CA VAL A 28 29.09 -6.75 -21.52
C VAL A 28 28.12 -6.61 -20.35
N ARG A 29 26.85 -6.99 -20.53
CA ARG A 29 25.85 -6.96 -19.44
C ARG A 29 26.25 -7.83 -18.26
N SER A 30 26.77 -9.02 -18.52
CA SER A 30 27.24 -9.94 -17.48
C SER A 30 28.45 -9.36 -16.73
N ALA A 31 29.39 -8.75 -17.44
CA ALA A 31 30.53 -8.06 -16.82
C ALA A 31 30.09 -6.90 -15.94
N ILE A 32 29.23 -6.03 -16.45
CA ILE A 32 28.63 -4.92 -15.68
C ILE A 32 27.96 -5.44 -14.39
N ASN A 33 27.11 -6.46 -14.51
CA ASN A 33 26.40 -7.02 -13.35
C ASN A 33 27.34 -7.60 -12.29
N ARG A 34 28.50 -8.15 -12.67
CA ARG A 34 29.51 -8.61 -11.71
C ARG A 34 30.19 -7.47 -10.95
N CYS A 35 30.36 -6.33 -11.60
CA CYS A 35 31.06 -5.17 -11.04
C CYS A 35 30.17 -4.27 -10.22
N ILE A 36 28.83 -4.26 -10.50
CA ILE A 36 27.91 -3.38 -9.79
C ILE A 36 27.60 -3.91 -8.40
N THR A 37 27.89 -3.11 -7.40
CA THR A 37 27.42 -3.37 -6.03
C THR A 37 26.08 -2.65 -5.78
N PRO A 38 25.04 -3.36 -5.34
CA PRO A 38 23.76 -2.75 -5.03
C PRO A 38 23.87 -1.63 -3.99
N VAL A 39 23.10 -0.56 -4.17
CA VAL A 39 23.03 0.54 -3.20
C VAL A 39 22.52 0.01 -1.86
N ARG A 40 23.33 0.10 -0.80
CA ARG A 40 23.00 -0.35 0.55
C ARG A 40 22.44 0.76 1.44
N GLY A 41 22.70 2.03 1.09
CA GLY A 41 22.25 3.19 1.87
C GLY A 41 20.72 3.27 1.93
N ILE A 42 20.19 3.58 3.11
CA ILE A 42 18.77 3.78 3.38
C ILE A 42 18.56 5.23 3.80
N GLU A 43 17.50 5.83 3.32
CA GLU A 43 17.02 7.16 3.72
C GLU A 43 15.52 7.09 4.04
N ARG A 44 15.04 7.98 4.89
CA ARG A 44 13.61 8.11 5.17
C ARG A 44 13.04 9.20 4.27
N VAL A 45 11.93 8.91 3.63
CA VAL A 45 11.22 9.86 2.78
C VAL A 45 9.75 9.90 3.15
N ALA A 46 9.12 11.05 2.98
CA ALA A 46 7.68 11.18 3.13
C ALA A 46 6.97 10.22 2.15
N LEU A 47 5.86 9.61 2.59
CA LEU A 47 5.12 8.62 1.80
C LEU A 47 4.77 9.14 0.40
N ARG A 48 4.34 10.40 0.26
CA ARG A 48 4.03 11.05 -1.03
C ARG A 48 5.22 11.10 -2.01
N SER A 49 6.45 11.02 -1.51
CA SER A 49 7.69 11.06 -2.32
C SER A 49 8.27 9.67 -2.56
N ALA A 50 7.57 8.63 -2.13
CA ALA A 50 8.07 7.26 -2.14
C ALA A 50 7.70 6.45 -3.40
N LEU A 51 6.86 6.98 -4.29
CA LEU A 51 6.47 6.28 -5.51
C LEU A 51 7.70 5.89 -6.34
N GLY A 52 7.73 4.62 -6.75
CA GLY A 52 8.85 4.06 -7.54
C GLY A 52 10.15 3.85 -6.77
N ARG A 53 10.21 4.25 -5.48
CA ARG A 53 11.37 3.96 -4.61
C ARG A 53 11.36 2.49 -4.18
N VAL A 54 12.50 1.99 -3.77
CA VAL A 54 12.67 0.61 -3.30
C VAL A 54 12.76 0.60 -1.78
N LEU A 55 11.93 -0.19 -1.11
CA LEU A 55 11.98 -0.36 0.34
C LEU A 55 13.32 -0.91 0.79
N GLY A 56 13.95 -0.23 1.73
CA GLY A 56 15.22 -0.63 2.32
C GLY A 56 15.08 -1.67 3.43
N ARG A 57 13.90 -1.75 4.04
CA ARG A 57 13.53 -2.69 5.11
C ARG A 57 12.07 -3.08 4.93
N ALA A 58 11.70 -4.27 5.44
CA ALA A 58 10.30 -4.65 5.55
C ALA A 58 9.53 -3.66 6.43
N LEU A 59 8.26 -3.44 6.10
CA LEU A 59 7.35 -2.62 6.89
C LEU A 59 6.31 -3.52 7.53
N THR A 60 6.16 -3.39 8.84
CA THR A 60 5.12 -4.07 9.60
C THR A 60 3.93 -3.14 9.82
N SER A 61 2.75 -3.70 9.88
CA SER A 61 1.55 -2.92 10.21
C SER A 61 1.61 -2.42 11.65
N PRO A 62 1.47 -1.10 11.90
CA PRO A 62 1.39 -0.56 13.26
C PRO A 62 0.03 -0.77 13.92
N ILE A 63 -0.99 -1.13 13.14
CA ILE A 63 -2.38 -1.29 13.59
C ILE A 63 -3.00 -2.54 13.00
N ASP A 64 -4.10 -2.99 13.58
CA ASP A 64 -4.99 -3.98 12.95
C ASP A 64 -5.80 -3.34 11.81
N VAL A 65 -6.11 -4.09 10.74
CA VAL A 65 -7.01 -3.67 9.66
C VAL A 65 -8.11 -4.72 9.49
N PRO A 66 -9.37 -4.35 9.69
CA PRO A 66 -9.83 -3.10 10.27
C PRO A 66 -9.38 -2.94 11.73
N SER A 67 -9.33 -1.69 12.23
CA SER A 67 -8.83 -1.37 13.58
C SER A 67 -9.80 -1.78 14.71
N HIS A 68 -11.05 -2.07 14.37
CA HIS A 68 -12.11 -2.54 15.25
C HIS A 68 -13.11 -3.37 14.46
N ASP A 69 -13.94 -4.15 15.16
CA ASP A 69 -15.07 -4.85 14.54
C ASP A 69 -16.00 -3.79 13.91
N ASN A 70 -16.44 -4.04 12.66
CA ASN A 70 -17.29 -3.10 11.95
C ASN A 70 -18.30 -3.79 11.04
N SER A 71 -19.30 -3.04 10.58
CA SER A 71 -20.29 -3.52 9.63
C SER A 71 -19.73 -3.57 8.21
N ALA A 72 -19.93 -4.68 7.52
CA ALA A 72 -19.64 -4.82 6.10
C ALA A 72 -20.74 -4.23 5.21
N MET A 73 -21.93 -3.93 5.76
CA MET A 73 -23.12 -3.52 5.00
C MET A 73 -23.86 -2.38 5.72
N ASP A 74 -24.60 -1.61 4.97
CA ASP A 74 -25.61 -0.72 5.52
C ASP A 74 -26.82 -1.58 5.93
N GLY A 75 -27.25 -1.42 7.19
CA GLY A 75 -28.30 -2.28 7.71
C GLY A 75 -28.59 -2.05 9.17
N TYR A 76 -28.80 -3.15 9.91
CA TYR A 76 -29.14 -3.14 11.32
C TYR A 76 -28.27 -4.13 12.10
N ALA A 77 -27.65 -3.63 13.15
CA ALA A 77 -26.92 -4.41 14.13
C ALA A 77 -27.90 -4.93 15.17
N LEU A 78 -27.86 -6.23 15.48
CA LEU A 78 -28.77 -6.89 16.39
C LEU A 78 -28.07 -8.08 17.08
N ARG A 79 -28.75 -8.68 18.03
CA ARG A 79 -28.31 -9.91 18.69
C ARG A 79 -28.94 -11.10 17.98
N ALA A 80 -28.13 -12.02 17.50
CA ALA A 80 -28.67 -13.26 16.90
C ALA A 80 -29.57 -14.05 17.84
N ALA A 81 -29.30 -14.01 19.14
CA ALA A 81 -30.11 -14.65 20.17
C ALA A 81 -31.56 -14.16 20.28
N ASP A 82 -31.83 -12.96 19.75
CA ASP A 82 -33.19 -12.38 19.74
C ASP A 82 -34.00 -12.79 18.50
N LEU A 83 -33.36 -13.47 17.54
CA LEU A 83 -34.00 -13.89 16.30
C LEU A 83 -34.77 -15.22 16.48
N ALA A 84 -36.01 -15.28 16.00
CA ALA A 84 -36.76 -16.48 15.96
C ALA A 84 -36.17 -17.48 14.93
N ALA A 85 -36.12 -18.74 15.26
CA ALA A 85 -35.68 -19.79 14.33
C ALA A 85 -36.60 -19.88 13.11
N ASP A 86 -37.90 -19.76 13.35
CA ASP A 86 -38.95 -19.81 12.33
C ASP A 86 -39.81 -18.53 12.43
N GLY A 87 -40.10 -17.92 11.29
CA GLY A 87 -40.94 -16.74 11.23
C GLY A 87 -40.19 -15.40 11.36
N GLU A 88 -40.92 -14.30 11.24
CA GLU A 88 -40.38 -12.95 11.35
C GLU A 88 -40.12 -12.57 12.81
N THR A 89 -39.03 -11.87 13.06
CA THR A 89 -38.70 -11.26 14.37
C THR A 89 -38.94 -9.77 14.34
N ARG A 90 -39.61 -9.24 15.39
CA ARG A 90 -39.84 -7.81 15.54
C ARG A 90 -38.94 -7.25 16.64
N LEU A 91 -38.08 -6.30 16.29
CA LEU A 91 -37.13 -5.65 17.19
C LEU A 91 -37.40 -4.14 17.25
N ARG A 92 -37.16 -3.50 18.39
CA ARG A 92 -37.28 -2.04 18.53
C ARG A 92 -36.00 -1.37 18.01
N ILE A 93 -36.13 -0.36 17.15
CA ILE A 93 -34.99 0.45 16.70
C ILE A 93 -34.61 1.39 17.83
N ALA A 94 -33.40 1.23 18.41
CA ALA A 94 -32.93 1.94 19.61
C ALA A 94 -32.01 3.13 19.27
N GLY A 95 -31.61 3.28 17.99
CA GLY A 95 -30.71 4.36 17.58
C GLY A 95 -29.99 4.07 16.28
N ALA A 96 -28.90 4.81 16.02
CA ALA A 96 -28.05 4.63 14.86
C ALA A 96 -26.57 4.71 15.25
N ALA A 97 -25.74 3.85 14.65
CA ALA A 97 -24.29 3.88 14.73
C ALA A 97 -23.74 4.27 13.35
N LEU A 98 -22.97 5.34 13.29
CA LEU A 98 -22.38 5.88 12.06
C LEU A 98 -20.87 5.66 12.06
N ALA A 99 -20.28 5.63 10.88
CA ALA A 99 -18.82 5.59 10.76
C ALA A 99 -18.22 6.84 11.42
N GLY A 100 -17.28 6.64 12.35
CA GLY A 100 -16.69 7.73 13.14
C GLY A 100 -17.55 8.26 14.30
N ALA A 101 -18.79 7.76 14.45
CA ALA A 101 -19.69 8.13 15.56
C ALA A 101 -20.36 6.86 16.14
N PRO A 102 -19.63 6.08 16.94
CA PRO A 102 -20.15 4.87 17.55
C PRO A 102 -21.30 5.19 18.52
N LEU A 103 -22.19 4.23 18.72
CA LEU A 103 -23.22 4.33 19.75
C LEU A 103 -22.66 3.75 21.06
N ASP A 104 -22.54 4.59 22.09
CA ASP A 104 -21.98 4.19 23.38
C ASP A 104 -22.92 3.29 24.20
N ALA A 105 -24.21 3.36 23.94
CA ALA A 105 -25.20 2.57 24.66
C ALA A 105 -25.14 1.09 24.24
N PRO A 106 -25.07 0.14 25.21
CA PRO A 106 -25.16 -1.28 24.90
C PRO A 106 -26.53 -1.64 24.29
N LEU A 107 -26.53 -2.58 23.38
CA LEU A 107 -27.76 -3.11 22.77
C LEU A 107 -28.47 -4.04 23.76
N ALA A 108 -29.68 -3.70 24.16
CA ALA A 108 -30.52 -4.54 25.03
C ALA A 108 -31.23 -5.64 24.20
N ALA A 109 -31.74 -6.66 24.87
CA ALA A 109 -32.56 -7.70 24.24
C ALA A 109 -33.80 -7.09 23.55
N GLY A 110 -34.18 -7.63 22.40
CA GLY A 110 -35.32 -7.15 21.61
C GLY A 110 -35.09 -5.82 20.89
N GLN A 111 -33.85 -5.36 20.82
CA GLN A 111 -33.48 -4.11 20.13
C GLN A 111 -32.62 -4.38 18.89
N ALA A 112 -32.66 -3.42 17.98
CA ALA A 112 -31.75 -3.30 16.85
C ALA A 112 -31.27 -1.86 16.73
N VAL A 113 -30.07 -1.64 16.18
CA VAL A 113 -29.50 -0.32 15.90
C VAL A 113 -29.24 -0.20 14.42
N ARG A 114 -29.69 0.89 13.79
CA ARG A 114 -29.29 1.17 12.42
C ARG A 114 -27.79 1.36 12.36
N ILE A 115 -27.15 0.69 11.39
CA ILE A 115 -25.70 0.76 11.25
C ILE A 115 -25.32 0.99 9.79
N MET A 116 -24.25 1.77 9.58
CA MET A 116 -23.69 2.03 8.26
C MET A 116 -22.41 1.23 8.07
N THR A 117 -22.06 0.96 6.83
CA THR A 117 -20.81 0.30 6.45
C THR A 117 -19.62 0.99 7.11
N GLY A 118 -18.73 0.21 7.72
CA GLY A 118 -17.56 0.70 8.43
C GLY A 118 -17.84 1.19 9.86
N ALA A 119 -19.11 1.30 10.28
CA ALA A 119 -19.45 1.70 11.64
C ALA A 119 -19.21 0.55 12.63
N MET A 120 -18.81 0.93 13.85
CA MET A 120 -18.64 0.01 14.97
C MET A 120 -20.01 -0.45 15.50
N PRO A 121 -20.30 -1.76 15.58
CA PRO A 121 -21.52 -2.23 16.19
C PRO A 121 -21.53 -1.92 17.69
N PRO A 122 -22.70 -1.60 18.28
CA PRO A 122 -22.81 -1.39 19.70
C PRO A 122 -22.50 -2.67 20.49
N VAL A 123 -22.02 -2.51 21.72
CA VAL A 123 -21.75 -3.63 22.62
C VAL A 123 -23.01 -4.50 22.77
N GLY A 124 -22.86 -5.81 22.61
CA GLY A 124 -23.96 -6.77 22.64
C GLY A 124 -24.52 -7.16 21.27
N ALA A 125 -24.30 -6.37 20.21
CA ALA A 125 -24.60 -6.79 18.84
C ALA A 125 -23.53 -7.77 18.31
N ASP A 126 -23.99 -8.82 17.68
CA ASP A 126 -23.13 -9.86 17.10
C ASP A 126 -23.48 -10.19 15.63
N THR A 127 -24.49 -9.55 15.07
CA THR A 127 -25.02 -9.87 13.75
C THR A 127 -25.50 -8.61 13.05
N ILE A 128 -25.20 -8.49 11.77
CA ILE A 128 -25.66 -7.38 10.91
C ILE A 128 -26.61 -7.96 9.86
N VAL A 129 -27.78 -7.35 9.72
CA VAL A 129 -28.73 -7.68 8.64
C VAL A 129 -28.84 -6.49 7.69
N PRO A 130 -28.57 -6.69 6.38
CA PRO A 130 -28.66 -5.64 5.38
C PRO A 130 -30.07 -5.00 5.34
N GLN A 131 -30.09 -3.70 5.11
CA GLN A 131 -31.35 -2.94 5.08
C GLN A 131 -32.34 -3.41 4.01
N GLU A 132 -31.82 -3.99 2.92
CA GLU A 132 -32.59 -4.51 1.80
C GLU A 132 -33.39 -5.77 2.17
N LEU A 133 -33.00 -6.47 3.23
CA LEU A 133 -33.62 -7.72 3.67
C LEU A 133 -34.68 -7.52 4.77
N VAL A 134 -34.83 -6.31 5.29
CA VAL A 134 -35.67 -6.01 6.43
C VAL A 134 -36.71 -4.94 6.12
N ARG A 135 -37.74 -4.84 6.96
CA ARG A 135 -38.73 -3.75 6.89
C ARG A 135 -38.67 -2.93 8.19
N ALA A 136 -38.54 -1.62 8.05
CA ALA A 136 -38.57 -0.70 9.18
C ALA A 136 -39.87 0.12 9.11
N ASP A 137 -40.67 0.08 10.17
CA ASP A 137 -41.92 0.80 10.27
C ASP A 137 -42.17 1.27 11.72
N ALA A 138 -42.54 2.54 11.86
CA ALA A 138 -42.92 3.17 13.12
C ALA A 138 -41.97 2.88 14.32
N GLY A 139 -40.66 2.83 14.06
CA GLY A 139 -39.64 2.56 15.09
C GLY A 139 -39.42 1.09 15.40
N TRP A 140 -39.97 0.21 14.58
CA TRP A 140 -39.78 -1.23 14.66
C TRP A 140 -39.09 -1.76 13.43
N LEU A 141 -38.26 -2.77 13.62
CA LEU A 141 -37.60 -3.54 12.59
C LEU A 141 -38.22 -4.93 12.49
N ILE A 142 -38.58 -5.35 11.29
CA ILE A 142 -39.09 -6.67 11.01
C ILE A 142 -37.99 -7.42 10.24
N VAL A 143 -37.46 -8.47 10.85
CA VAL A 143 -36.36 -9.28 10.34
C VAL A 143 -36.90 -10.64 9.90
N PRO A 144 -36.67 -11.06 8.63
CA PRO A 144 -37.10 -12.36 8.16
C PRO A 144 -36.24 -13.48 8.76
N PRO A 145 -36.74 -14.72 8.81
CA PRO A 145 -35.98 -15.88 9.28
C PRO A 145 -34.76 -16.16 8.39
N GLY A 146 -33.88 -17.06 8.85
CA GLY A 146 -32.72 -17.54 8.08
C GLY A 146 -31.45 -16.67 8.22
N GLN A 147 -31.44 -15.70 9.13
CA GLN A 147 -30.22 -14.94 9.43
C GLN A 147 -29.21 -15.81 10.21
N ARG A 148 -27.93 -15.57 9.98
CA ARG A 148 -26.85 -16.33 10.63
C ARG A 148 -26.08 -15.46 11.62
N THR A 149 -25.75 -16.00 12.78
CA THR A 149 -24.90 -15.33 13.76
C THR A 149 -23.58 -14.93 13.14
N GLY A 150 -23.15 -13.69 13.37
CA GLY A 150 -21.89 -13.16 12.90
C GLY A 150 -21.90 -12.69 11.44
N GLN A 151 -23.02 -12.83 10.71
CA GLN A 151 -23.06 -12.40 9.31
C GLN A 151 -22.82 -10.92 9.16
N HIS A 152 -22.09 -10.53 8.10
CA HIS A 152 -21.74 -9.15 7.73
C HIS A 152 -20.99 -8.35 8.81
N LEU A 153 -20.46 -9.02 9.82
CA LEU A 153 -19.60 -8.44 10.84
C LEU A 153 -18.14 -8.72 10.46
N ARG A 154 -17.40 -7.67 10.15
CA ARG A 154 -15.95 -7.74 9.92
C ARG A 154 -15.21 -7.68 11.24
N ARG A 155 -14.27 -8.59 11.44
CA ARG A 155 -13.50 -8.66 12.68
C ARG A 155 -12.26 -7.80 12.63
N ARG A 156 -11.93 -7.21 13.75
CA ARG A 156 -10.65 -6.51 13.94
C ARG A 156 -9.48 -7.37 13.48
N GLY A 157 -8.63 -6.81 12.63
CA GLY A 157 -7.41 -7.47 12.14
C GLY A 157 -7.65 -8.63 11.16
N GLU A 158 -8.84 -8.77 10.58
CA GLU A 158 -9.09 -9.86 9.63
C GLU A 158 -8.31 -9.72 8.32
N ASP A 159 -8.04 -8.50 7.85
CA ASP A 159 -7.24 -8.26 6.64
C ASP A 159 -5.74 -8.23 6.96
N LEU A 160 -5.35 -7.53 8.05
CA LEU A 160 -3.96 -7.37 8.44
C LEU A 160 -3.86 -7.14 9.96
N ARG A 161 -3.04 -7.94 10.63
CA ARG A 161 -2.81 -7.79 12.07
C ARG A 161 -1.66 -6.84 12.37
N ALA A 162 -1.78 -6.09 13.44
CA ALA A 162 -0.68 -5.30 13.99
C ALA A 162 0.55 -6.18 14.21
N GLY A 163 1.74 -5.69 13.81
CA GLY A 163 3.00 -6.42 13.90
C GLY A 163 3.27 -7.41 12.74
N SER A 164 2.29 -7.74 11.89
CA SER A 164 2.53 -8.56 10.70
C SER A 164 3.19 -7.75 9.58
N GLU A 165 3.92 -8.41 8.69
CA GLU A 165 4.55 -7.77 7.55
C GLU A 165 3.49 -7.27 6.57
N ALA A 166 3.49 -5.95 6.33
CA ALA A 166 2.64 -5.31 5.35
C ALA A 166 3.30 -5.28 3.96
N LEU A 167 4.59 -4.97 3.90
CA LEU A 167 5.38 -4.95 2.66
C LEU A 167 6.81 -5.44 2.90
N PRO A 168 7.36 -6.32 2.05
CA PRO A 168 8.71 -6.86 2.20
C PRO A 168 9.80 -5.84 1.82
N ALA A 169 10.99 -6.02 2.36
CA ALA A 169 12.18 -5.32 1.91
C ALA A 169 12.47 -5.60 0.43
N GLY A 170 13.04 -4.63 -0.27
CA GLY A 170 13.36 -4.75 -1.70
C GLY A 170 12.19 -4.50 -2.65
N ARG A 171 10.98 -4.33 -2.15
CA ARG A 171 9.81 -4.01 -2.97
C ARG A 171 9.91 -2.61 -3.57
N ARG A 172 9.69 -2.49 -4.88
CA ARG A 172 9.52 -1.20 -5.56
C ARG A 172 8.08 -0.73 -5.33
N LEU A 173 7.93 0.43 -4.68
CA LEU A 173 6.63 0.96 -4.26
C LEU A 173 5.78 1.39 -5.45
N THR A 174 4.56 0.87 -5.49
CA THR A 174 3.50 1.17 -6.46
C THR A 174 2.46 2.12 -5.85
N PRO A 175 1.54 2.72 -6.64
CA PRO A 175 0.43 3.49 -6.08
C PRO A 175 -0.41 2.71 -5.08
N ALA A 176 -0.67 1.42 -5.31
CA ALA A 176 -1.41 0.55 -4.39
C ALA A 176 -0.68 0.39 -3.05
N ASP A 177 0.66 0.26 -3.07
CA ASP A 177 1.45 0.18 -1.85
C ASP A 177 1.40 1.48 -1.05
N LEU A 178 1.41 2.64 -1.73
CA LEU A 178 1.25 3.93 -1.05
C LEU A 178 -0.14 4.04 -0.41
N GLY A 179 -1.19 3.57 -1.09
CA GLY A 179 -2.55 3.51 -0.54
C GLY A 179 -2.62 2.64 0.70
N LEU A 180 -2.04 1.44 0.65
CA LEU A 180 -1.95 0.55 1.82
C LEU A 180 -1.21 1.23 2.99
N LEU A 181 -0.02 1.77 2.74
CA LEU A 181 0.76 2.42 3.80
C LEU A 181 0.06 3.66 4.38
N ALA A 182 -0.67 4.41 3.56
CA ALA A 182 -1.50 5.53 4.02
C ALA A 182 -2.64 5.05 4.91
N SER A 183 -3.32 3.95 4.57
CA SER A 183 -4.38 3.36 5.42
C SER A 183 -3.85 2.83 6.75
N LEU A 184 -2.57 2.49 6.81
CA LEU A 184 -1.87 2.10 8.05
C LEU A 184 -1.36 3.30 8.87
N GLY A 185 -1.57 4.54 8.40
CA GLY A 185 -1.06 5.75 9.07
C GLY A 185 0.45 5.96 8.94
N VAL A 186 1.12 5.31 7.98
CA VAL A 186 2.57 5.44 7.78
C VAL A 186 2.89 6.73 7.02
N ALA A 187 3.46 7.71 7.70
CA ALA A 187 3.79 9.00 7.11
C ALA A 187 5.12 9.01 6.34
N GLU A 188 6.08 8.18 6.77
CA GLU A 188 7.43 8.09 6.21
C GLU A 188 7.86 6.64 6.04
N VAL A 189 8.66 6.37 5.01
CA VAL A 189 9.15 5.03 4.69
C VAL A 189 10.67 4.98 4.52
N PRO A 190 11.33 3.89 4.99
CA PRO A 190 12.75 3.66 4.77
C PRO A 190 12.95 3.11 3.36
N VAL A 191 13.57 3.88 2.49
CA VAL A 191 13.82 3.49 1.10
C VAL A 191 15.30 3.42 0.80
N ARG A 192 15.70 2.64 -0.21
CA ARG A 192 17.06 2.68 -0.73
C ARG A 192 17.36 4.07 -1.28
N ARG A 193 18.55 4.59 -0.98
CA ARG A 193 19.04 5.85 -1.53
C ARG A 193 19.08 5.75 -3.07
N ARG A 194 18.75 6.83 -3.75
CA ARG A 194 18.87 6.88 -5.21
C ARG A 194 20.33 6.72 -5.65
N VAL A 195 20.55 6.07 -6.77
CA VAL A 195 21.85 6.02 -7.45
C VAL A 195 22.20 7.46 -7.87
N ARG A 196 23.44 7.83 -7.66
CA ARG A 196 24.00 9.08 -8.20
C ARG A 196 24.75 8.71 -9.46
N VAL A 197 24.32 9.22 -10.58
CA VAL A 197 24.95 9.01 -11.89
C VAL A 197 25.59 10.34 -12.32
N ALA A 198 26.85 10.29 -12.72
CA ALA A 198 27.51 11.39 -13.41
C ALA A 198 27.76 10.92 -14.85
N PHE A 199 27.50 11.78 -15.80
CA PHE A 199 27.80 11.52 -17.20
C PHE A 199 28.37 12.81 -17.82
N PHE A 200 29.14 12.65 -18.87
CA PHE A 200 29.73 13.75 -19.62
C PHE A 200 29.79 13.38 -21.09
N SER A 201 29.74 14.37 -21.95
CA SER A 201 29.92 14.22 -23.38
C SER A 201 31.32 14.73 -23.76
N THR A 202 31.95 14.09 -24.74
CA THR A 202 33.24 14.48 -25.30
C THR A 202 33.11 14.68 -26.79
N GLY A 203 33.76 15.69 -27.32
CA GLY A 203 33.79 16.02 -28.74
C GLY A 203 34.01 17.51 -28.95
N ASP A 204 34.96 17.88 -29.78
CA ASP A 204 35.28 19.29 -30.10
C ASP A 204 34.16 19.93 -30.91
N GLU A 205 33.33 19.13 -31.56
CA GLU A 205 32.15 19.53 -32.33
C GLU A 205 30.96 19.92 -31.43
N LEU A 206 30.94 19.50 -30.15
CA LEU A 206 29.79 19.68 -29.26
C LEU A 206 29.69 21.11 -28.73
N ARG A 207 28.49 21.66 -28.78
CA ARG A 207 28.11 22.96 -28.19
C ARG A 207 26.88 22.83 -27.30
N SER A 208 26.82 23.72 -26.32
CA SER A 208 25.66 23.83 -25.45
C SER A 208 24.47 24.44 -26.22
N ILE A 209 23.26 24.06 -25.85
CA ILE A 209 22.06 24.69 -26.41
C ILE A 209 22.06 26.20 -26.10
N GLY A 210 21.63 27.01 -27.08
CA GLY A 210 21.65 28.48 -26.98
C GLY A 210 22.93 29.13 -27.46
N GLU A 211 24.01 28.38 -27.70
CA GLU A 211 25.21 28.90 -28.33
C GLU A 211 25.10 28.85 -29.87
N PRO A 212 25.68 29.82 -30.63
CA PRO A 212 25.72 29.72 -32.09
C PRO A 212 26.65 28.58 -32.53
N LEU A 213 26.22 27.85 -33.58
CA LEU A 213 27.04 26.79 -34.18
C LEU A 213 28.00 27.36 -35.22
N ALA A 214 29.26 27.03 -35.15
CA ALA A 214 30.21 27.16 -36.26
C ALA A 214 30.12 25.99 -37.23
N PRO A 215 30.66 26.06 -38.44
CA PRO A 215 30.69 24.95 -39.37
C PRO A 215 31.32 23.70 -38.74
N GLY A 216 30.65 22.54 -38.88
CA GLY A 216 31.07 21.27 -38.29
C GLY A 216 30.70 21.08 -36.82
N GLN A 217 30.02 22.02 -36.15
CA GLN A 217 29.55 21.87 -34.79
C GLN A 217 28.11 21.41 -34.72
N VAL A 218 27.78 20.72 -33.64
CA VAL A 218 26.45 20.19 -33.34
C VAL A 218 26.09 20.41 -31.86
N TYR A 219 24.78 20.48 -31.55
CA TYR A 219 24.35 20.56 -30.16
C TYR A 219 24.45 19.21 -29.47
N ASP A 220 24.88 19.20 -28.20
CA ASP A 220 24.92 18.02 -27.34
C ASP A 220 23.49 17.61 -26.90
N SER A 221 22.79 16.94 -27.80
CA SER A 221 21.43 16.42 -27.50
C SER A 221 21.45 15.24 -26.54
N ASN A 222 22.52 14.44 -26.52
CA ASN A 222 22.64 13.27 -25.65
C ASN A 222 22.62 13.65 -24.19
N ARG A 223 23.17 14.80 -23.84
CA ARG A 223 23.14 15.34 -22.48
C ARG A 223 21.71 15.48 -21.93
N TYR A 224 20.76 15.83 -22.78
CA TYR A 224 19.35 16.00 -22.42
C TYR A 224 18.56 14.70 -22.49
N THR A 225 18.95 13.79 -23.37
CA THR A 225 18.32 12.46 -23.47
C THR A 225 18.64 11.59 -22.25
N LEU A 226 19.86 11.73 -21.68
CA LEU A 226 20.33 10.94 -20.55
C LEU A 226 19.94 11.55 -19.19
N TRP A 227 19.49 12.81 -19.17
CA TRP A 227 19.00 13.50 -17.94
C TRP A 227 17.64 12.93 -17.52
#